data_7639d585a32a74ca208c8b913cb2ce9e
#
_entry.id   7639d585a32a74ca208c8b913cb2ce9e
#
_cell.length_a   1.000
_cell.length_b   1.000
_cell.length_c   1.000
_cell.angle_alpha   90.00
_cell.angle_beta   90.00
_cell.angle_gamma   90.00
#
_symmetry.space_group_name_H-M   'P 1'
#
loop_
_entity.id
_entity.type
_entity.pdbx_description
1 polymer ?
#
loop_
_entity_poly.entity_id
_entity_poly.type
_entity_poly.pdbx_seq_one_letter_code
_entity_poly.pdbx_strand_id
1 'polypeptide(L)'
;MSATDATTPAIEAVTALGLDHEVTRHGRVNSLEEAAAARGIEPRDLVKTIVVRRAEEDYVFVLVPGDREFSWPKLRALLGVSRLSMPDAATAREVTGYE
;
A
#
# COMPACT_ATOMS: atom_id res chain seq x y z
N MET A 1 17.51 -8.61 -17.92
CA MET A 1 16.33 -7.72 -17.80
C MET A 1 16.60 -6.66 -16.75
N SER A 2 16.30 -5.43 -17.08
CA SER A 2 16.50 -4.31 -16.15
C SER A 2 15.50 -4.40 -14.99
N ALA A 3 15.88 -3.90 -13.81
CA ALA A 3 14.97 -3.79 -12.68
C ALA A 3 13.74 -2.92 -13.00
N THR A 4 13.86 -1.99 -13.98
CA THR A 4 12.73 -1.15 -14.40
C THR A 4 11.67 -1.91 -15.19
N ASP A 5 11.99 -3.12 -15.66
CA ASP A 5 11.04 -3.97 -16.39
C ASP A 5 10.35 -4.98 -15.47
N ALA A 6 10.69 -4.98 -14.19
CA ALA A 6 10.07 -5.89 -13.24
C ALA A 6 8.59 -5.58 -13.06
N THR A 7 7.78 -6.63 -13.02
CA THR A 7 6.35 -6.51 -12.73
C THR A 7 6.07 -6.81 -11.26
N THR A 8 4.88 -6.44 -10.81
CA THR A 8 4.41 -6.72 -9.44
C THR A 8 3.03 -7.37 -9.52
N PRO A 9 2.56 -8.02 -8.43
CA PRO A 9 1.20 -8.57 -8.41
C PRO A 9 0.12 -7.56 -8.78
N ALA A 10 0.26 -6.29 -8.34
CA ALA A 10 -0.71 -5.24 -8.68
C ALA A 10 -0.68 -4.91 -10.17
N ILE A 11 0.50 -4.77 -10.76
CA ILE A 11 0.65 -4.49 -12.20
C ILE A 11 0.03 -5.62 -13.01
N GLU A 12 0.31 -6.85 -12.64
CA GLU A 12 -0.25 -8.02 -13.31
C GLU A 12 -1.77 -8.05 -13.19
N ALA A 13 -2.33 -7.72 -12.02
CA ALA A 13 -3.76 -7.72 -11.79
C ALA A 13 -4.47 -6.66 -12.62
N VAL A 14 -3.98 -5.41 -12.65
CA VAL A 14 -4.62 -4.36 -13.43
C VAL A 14 -4.52 -4.60 -14.92
N THR A 15 -3.42 -5.20 -15.36
CA THR A 15 -3.25 -5.60 -16.77
C THR A 15 -4.23 -6.69 -17.15
N ALA A 16 -4.40 -7.71 -16.30
CA ALA A 16 -5.34 -8.80 -16.53
C ALA A 16 -6.79 -8.32 -16.56
N LEU A 17 -7.13 -7.29 -15.77
CA LEU A 17 -8.47 -6.72 -15.73
C LEU A 17 -8.75 -5.74 -16.88
N GLY A 18 -7.74 -5.40 -17.67
CA GLY A 18 -7.88 -4.46 -18.77
C GLY A 18 -8.14 -3.02 -18.35
N LEU A 19 -7.74 -2.65 -17.13
CA LEU A 19 -7.94 -1.32 -16.60
C LEU A 19 -6.91 -0.34 -17.15
N ASP A 20 -7.34 0.86 -17.48
CA ASP A 20 -6.42 1.93 -17.86
C ASP A 20 -5.54 2.28 -16.67
N HIS A 21 -4.25 2.30 -16.89
CA HIS A 21 -3.29 2.64 -15.85
C HIS A 21 -1.98 3.08 -16.46
N GLU A 22 -1.16 3.73 -15.65
CA GLU A 22 0.18 4.13 -16.02
C GLU A 22 1.15 3.61 -14.96
N VAL A 23 2.26 3.01 -15.41
CA VAL A 23 3.31 2.54 -14.51
C VAL A 23 4.42 3.58 -14.49
N THR A 24 4.59 4.23 -13.34
CA THR A 24 5.67 5.17 -13.13
C THR A 24 6.81 4.49 -12.40
N ARG A 25 7.99 4.51 -13.01
CA ARG A 25 9.18 3.94 -12.41
C ARG A 25 10.11 5.04 -11.94
N HIS A 26 10.66 4.85 -10.76
CA HIS A 26 11.54 5.82 -10.15
C HIS A 26 12.58 5.10 -9.30
N GLY A 27 13.63 5.84 -8.93
CA GLY A 27 14.64 5.31 -8.03
C GLY A 27 14.15 5.23 -6.59
N ARG A 28 15.05 4.83 -5.71
CA ARG A 28 14.76 4.74 -4.28
C ARG A 28 14.39 6.10 -3.71
N VAL A 29 13.33 6.12 -2.92
CA VAL A 29 12.86 7.32 -2.21
C VAL A 29 12.77 7.01 -0.73
N ASN A 30 12.94 8.04 0.11
CA ASN A 30 13.01 7.89 1.57
C ASN A 30 11.77 8.42 2.28
N SER A 31 10.86 9.07 1.57
CA SER A 31 9.65 9.63 2.17
C SER A 31 8.50 9.61 1.17
N LEU A 32 7.29 9.77 1.68
CA LEU A 32 6.10 9.86 0.85
C LEU A 32 6.15 11.12 -0.02
N GLU A 33 6.67 12.24 0.51
CA GLU A 33 6.82 13.48 -0.22
C GLU A 33 7.80 13.32 -1.40
N GLU A 34 8.91 12.63 -1.19
CA GLU A 34 9.85 12.29 -2.25
C GLU A 34 9.22 11.39 -3.31
N ALA A 35 8.44 10.39 -2.87
CA ALA A 35 7.75 9.49 -3.78
C ALA A 35 6.74 10.24 -4.65
N ALA A 36 5.99 11.17 -4.08
CA ALA A 36 5.03 12.00 -4.80
C ALA A 36 5.75 12.91 -5.80
N ALA A 37 6.84 13.54 -5.38
CA ALA A 37 7.65 14.39 -6.25
C ALA A 37 8.25 13.61 -7.43
N ALA A 38 8.73 12.39 -7.19
CA ALA A 38 9.27 11.53 -8.23
C ALA A 38 8.22 11.16 -9.29
N ARG A 39 6.95 11.15 -8.90
CA ARG A 39 5.82 10.86 -9.80
C ARG A 39 5.19 12.11 -10.40
N GLY A 40 5.62 13.30 -9.98
CA GLY A 40 5.04 14.56 -10.42
C GLY A 40 3.62 14.80 -9.93
N ILE A 41 3.27 14.27 -8.76
CA ILE A 41 1.95 14.43 -8.14
C ILE A 41 2.07 15.02 -6.75
N GLU A 42 0.94 15.47 -6.20
CA GLU A 42 0.89 15.96 -4.83
C GLU A 42 0.84 14.78 -3.84
N PRO A 43 1.36 14.93 -2.61
CA PRO A 43 1.25 13.88 -1.59
C PRO A 43 -0.18 13.39 -1.35
N ARG A 44 -1.17 14.27 -1.42
CA ARG A 44 -2.59 13.91 -1.25
C ARG A 44 -3.13 12.97 -2.35
N ASP A 45 -2.48 12.96 -3.52
CA ASP A 45 -2.87 12.12 -4.65
C ASP A 45 -2.21 10.74 -4.59
N LEU A 46 -1.30 10.55 -3.66
CA LEU A 46 -0.64 9.28 -3.42
C LEU A 46 -1.37 8.53 -2.32
N VAL A 47 -1.71 7.27 -2.58
CA VAL A 47 -2.41 6.44 -1.60
C VAL A 47 -1.40 5.53 -0.90
N LYS A 48 -1.42 5.56 0.42
CA LYS A 48 -0.67 4.62 1.26
C LYS A 48 -1.52 3.38 1.48
N THR A 49 -0.94 2.21 1.31
CA THR A 49 -1.59 0.96 1.67
C THR A 49 -0.95 0.42 2.94
N ILE A 50 -1.75 0.27 3.98
CA ILE A 50 -1.29 -0.22 5.27
C ILE A 50 -1.92 -1.58 5.50
N VAL A 51 -1.08 -2.58 5.83
CA VAL A 51 -1.55 -3.92 6.17
C VAL A 51 -1.86 -3.97 7.64
N VAL A 52 -3.08 -4.31 7.98
CA VAL A 52 -3.55 -4.38 9.37
C VAL A 52 -4.02 -5.80 9.65
N ARG A 53 -3.62 -6.33 10.81
CA ARG A 53 -4.08 -7.63 11.28
C ARG A 53 -5.32 -7.42 12.15
N ARG A 54 -6.43 -7.99 11.72
CA ARG A 54 -7.71 -7.92 12.43
C ARG A 54 -7.88 -9.08 13.39
N ALA A 55 -7.42 -10.26 12.99
CA ALA A 55 -7.44 -11.47 13.79
C ALA A 55 -6.33 -12.40 13.29
N GLU A 56 -6.15 -13.57 13.92
CA GLU A 56 -5.16 -14.54 13.45
C GLU A 56 -5.45 -14.90 11.99
N GLU A 57 -4.43 -14.75 11.14
CA GLU A 57 -4.53 -14.99 9.69
C GLU A 57 -5.61 -14.17 8.97
N ASP A 58 -6.08 -13.08 9.59
CA ASP A 58 -7.09 -12.20 9.02
C ASP A 58 -6.49 -10.79 8.85
N TYR A 59 -6.18 -10.43 7.61
CA TYR A 59 -5.51 -9.18 7.27
C TYR A 59 -6.38 -8.31 6.39
N VAL A 60 -6.28 -7.01 6.59
CA VAL A 60 -7.04 -6.01 5.83
C VAL A 60 -6.07 -4.98 5.28
N PHE A 61 -6.28 -4.56 4.05
CA PHE A 61 -5.56 -3.44 3.47
C PHE A 61 -6.33 -2.16 3.73
N VAL A 62 -5.66 -1.19 4.34
CA VAL A 62 -6.24 0.13 4.61
C VAL A 62 -5.58 1.13 3.67
N LEU A 63 -6.38 1.75 2.82
CA LEU A 63 -5.92 2.74 1.86
C LEU A 63 -6.11 4.13 2.47
N VAL A 64 -5.02 4.88 2.56
CA VAL A 64 -5.03 6.20 3.21
C VAL A 64 -4.41 7.23 2.27
N PRO A 65 -5.08 8.39 2.05
CA PRO A 65 -4.46 9.47 1.27
C PRO A 65 -3.12 9.87 1.87
N GLY A 66 -2.15 10.18 1.01
CA GLY A 66 -0.77 10.41 1.43
C GLY A 66 -0.58 11.57 2.40
N ASP A 67 -1.46 12.57 2.37
CA ASP A 67 -1.42 13.73 3.27
C ASP A 67 -2.18 13.52 4.58
N ARG A 68 -2.68 12.31 4.83
CA ARG A 68 -3.47 12.00 6.03
C ARG A 68 -2.90 10.84 6.80
N GLU A 69 -3.24 10.80 8.07
CA GLU A 69 -2.97 9.68 8.95
C GLU A 69 -4.29 8.99 9.30
N PHE A 70 -4.26 7.68 9.48
CA PHE A 70 -5.45 6.96 9.91
C PHE A 70 -5.53 6.92 11.44
N SER A 71 -6.75 6.83 11.95
CA SER A 71 -7.01 6.72 13.38
C SER A 71 -7.31 5.27 13.75
N TRP A 72 -6.52 4.70 14.64
CA TRP A 72 -6.74 3.34 15.15
C TRP A 72 -8.14 3.18 15.78
N PRO A 73 -8.61 4.10 16.66
CA PRO A 73 -9.95 4.00 17.22
C PRO A 73 -11.06 4.01 16.17
N LYS A 74 -10.94 4.89 15.18
CA LYS A 74 -11.93 4.96 14.09
C LYS A 74 -11.93 3.70 13.24
N LEU A 75 -10.76 3.16 12.96
CA LEU A 75 -10.62 1.94 12.18
C LEU A 75 -11.21 0.74 12.93
N ARG A 76 -10.93 0.63 14.23
CA ARG A 76 -11.53 -0.43 15.06
C ARG A 76 -13.06 -0.36 15.05
N ALA A 77 -13.61 0.85 15.16
CA ALA A 77 -15.06 1.05 15.11
C ALA A 77 -15.64 0.65 13.76
N LEU A 78 -14.99 1.05 12.68
CA LEU A 78 -15.43 0.72 11.32
C LEU A 78 -15.45 -0.79 11.08
N LEU A 79 -14.42 -1.50 11.54
CA LEU A 79 -14.30 -2.94 11.35
C LEU A 79 -15.06 -3.75 12.41
N GLY A 80 -15.59 -3.10 13.42
CA GLY A 80 -16.37 -3.78 14.49
C GLY A 80 -15.52 -4.66 15.37
N VAL A 81 -14.26 -4.32 15.60
CA VAL A 81 -13.32 -5.10 16.42
C VAL A 81 -12.73 -4.25 17.52
N SER A 82 -12.27 -4.90 18.60
CA SER A 82 -11.65 -4.23 19.73
C SER A 82 -10.13 -4.14 19.62
N ARG A 83 -9.52 -4.95 18.76
CA ARG A 83 -8.07 -5.01 18.58
C ARG A 83 -7.69 -5.01 17.12
N LEU A 84 -6.66 -4.23 16.82
CA LEU A 84 -5.99 -4.20 15.53
C LEU A 84 -4.49 -4.06 15.79
N SER A 85 -3.69 -4.64 14.93
CA SER A 85 -2.23 -4.50 15.01
C SER A 85 -1.64 -4.44 13.60
N MET A 86 -0.42 -3.93 13.50
CA MET A 86 0.34 -4.04 12.27
C MET A 86 1.20 -5.30 12.37
N PRO A 87 1.20 -6.15 11.34
CA PRO A 87 2.14 -7.27 11.29
C PRO A 87 3.57 -6.74 11.14
N ASP A 88 4.54 -7.57 11.49
CA ASP A 88 5.94 -7.22 11.20
C ASP A 88 6.21 -7.28 9.69
N ALA A 89 7.36 -6.77 9.27
CA ALA A 89 7.70 -6.69 7.85
C ALA A 89 7.74 -8.07 7.17
N ALA A 90 8.24 -9.08 7.87
CA ALA A 90 8.32 -10.44 7.32
C ALA A 90 6.94 -11.02 7.08
N THR A 91 6.03 -10.86 8.04
CA THR A 91 4.65 -11.33 7.91
C THR A 91 3.90 -10.57 6.82
N ALA A 92 4.07 -9.25 6.77
CA ALA A 92 3.45 -8.43 5.73
C ALA A 92 3.90 -8.87 4.34
N ARG A 93 5.19 -9.14 4.16
CA ARG A 93 5.73 -9.64 2.90
C ARG A 93 5.13 -11.00 2.52
N GLU A 94 5.03 -11.90 3.48
CA GLU A 94 4.47 -13.24 3.25
C GLU A 94 3.01 -13.17 2.82
N VAL A 95 2.22 -12.31 3.47
CA VAL A 95 0.80 -12.16 3.20
C VAL A 95 0.51 -11.43 1.90
N THR A 96 1.30 -10.40 1.58
CA THR A 96 1.03 -9.52 0.44
C THR A 96 1.86 -9.84 -0.80
N GLY A 97 3.01 -10.47 -0.65
CA GLY A 97 3.98 -10.64 -1.73
C GLY A 97 4.82 -9.39 -2.00
N TYR A 98 4.74 -8.36 -1.16
CA TYR A 98 5.52 -7.12 -1.27
C TYR A 98 6.47 -6.97 -0.08
N GLU A 99 7.59 -6.34 -0.34
CA GLU A 99 8.54 -5.97 0.70
C GLU A 99 8.19 -4.66 1.39
#